data_6be9ac7a8837ce477d33c534ea834799
#
_entry.id   6be9ac7a8837ce477d33c534ea834799
#
_cell.length_a   1.000
_cell.length_b   1.000
_cell.length_c   1.000
_cell.angle_alpha   90.00
_cell.angle_beta   90.00
_cell.angle_gamma   90.00
#
_symmetry.space_group_name_H-M   'P 1'
#
loop_
_entity.id
_entity.type
_entity.pdbx_description
1 polymer ?
#
loop_
_entity_poly.entity_id
_entity_poly.type
_entity_poly.pdbx_seq_one_letter_code
_entity_poly.pdbx_strand_id
1 'polypeptide(L)'
;MTKTNGKLVAVILALVLGALALTGCGGLVQNQRLLLANIGWDENVAVSNLTKVILEDELHYERVDIDTSEDLDATYRDVASGELDAFQDVWLPNQEALLDEVAQEVEHLDPWFLGKTKQGMAVPAYMDVKSIEELNGTDAKFILGIEPTSVMLQEVGQEVIPSYGLKQKLVTAPTAGMLAEVERLYAFREEFVFLAWSPHWMNQRFDIRYLKDPKDAMGPTNDPAECSTIVREGLREADPVAYAFMDALELTEEQINDLESVINREDDPLVGARRWASENREVIRPWLEAARSAR
;
A
#
# COMPACT_ATOMS: atom_id res chain seq x y z
N MET A 1 53.75 63.70 -2.82
CA MET A 1 52.72 63.96 -3.83
C MET A 1 52.35 62.63 -4.39
N THR A 2 51.16 62.11 -3.99
CA THR A 2 50.02 61.64 -4.75
C THR A 2 49.07 60.93 -3.79
N LYS A 3 48.06 61.71 -3.32
CA LYS A 3 46.90 61.19 -2.61
C LYS A 3 45.78 60.91 -3.63
N THR A 4 45.70 59.73 -4.21
CA THR A 4 44.54 59.44 -5.11
C THR A 4 44.10 57.97 -5.19
N ASN A 5 44.67 57.06 -4.41
CA ASN A 5 44.27 55.60 -4.55
C ASN A 5 43.41 55.03 -3.43
N GLY A 6 43.02 55.85 -2.41
CA GLY A 6 42.20 55.33 -1.27
C GLY A 6 40.72 55.31 -1.51
N LYS A 7 40.19 56.11 -2.43
CA LYS A 7 38.71 56.18 -2.66
C LYS A 7 38.22 55.18 -3.70
N LEU A 8 39.06 54.67 -4.57
CA LEU A 8 38.64 53.67 -5.57
C LEU A 8 38.55 52.28 -5.00
N VAL A 9 39.39 51.95 -4.01
CA VAL A 9 39.39 50.64 -3.35
C VAL A 9 38.17 50.48 -2.44
N ALA A 10 37.71 51.57 -1.79
CA ALA A 10 36.53 51.55 -0.91
C ALA A 10 35.21 51.38 -1.68
N VAL A 11 35.13 51.89 -2.92
CA VAL A 11 33.92 51.73 -3.77
C VAL A 11 33.82 50.34 -4.38
N ILE A 12 34.96 49.71 -4.71
CA ILE A 12 34.97 48.32 -5.22
C ILE A 12 34.63 47.29 -4.12
N LEU A 13 35.08 47.55 -2.88
CA LEU A 13 34.76 46.68 -1.75
C LEU A 13 33.29 46.76 -1.34
N ALA A 14 32.64 47.92 -1.48
CA ALA A 14 31.22 48.12 -1.20
C ALA A 14 30.30 47.46 -2.27
N LEU A 15 30.76 47.38 -3.52
CA LEU A 15 30.07 46.70 -4.63
C LEU A 15 30.17 45.19 -4.58
N VAL A 16 31.26 44.63 -4.02
CA VAL A 16 31.39 43.18 -3.82
C VAL A 16 30.59 42.68 -2.62
N LEU A 17 30.42 43.47 -1.55
CA LEU A 17 29.58 43.15 -0.42
C LEU A 17 28.08 43.30 -0.70
N GLY A 18 27.70 44.13 -1.68
CA GLY A 18 26.32 44.28 -2.13
C GLY A 18 25.83 43.17 -3.08
N ALA A 19 26.76 42.45 -3.75
CA ALA A 19 26.42 41.33 -4.65
C ALA A 19 26.27 39.99 -3.94
N LEU A 20 26.66 39.87 -2.68
CA LEU A 20 26.50 38.64 -1.86
C LEU A 20 25.18 38.60 -1.10
N ALA A 21 24.34 39.66 -1.15
CA ALA A 21 23.06 39.71 -0.47
C ALA A 21 21.86 39.43 -1.39
N LEU A 22 22.06 39.00 -2.64
CA LEU A 22 21.03 38.67 -3.62
C LEU A 22 21.04 37.19 -4.05
N THR A 23 21.79 36.35 -3.36
CA THR A 23 21.54 34.90 -3.40
C THR A 23 20.50 34.54 -2.34
N GLY A 24 19.34 35.21 -2.44
CA GLY A 24 18.17 34.86 -1.71
C GLY A 24 17.39 33.81 -2.46
N CYS A 25 17.02 32.77 -1.77
CA CYS A 25 15.81 31.99 -1.95
C CYS A 25 15.45 31.58 -3.41
N GLY A 26 16.37 31.03 -4.15
CA GLY A 26 16.05 29.95 -5.04
C GLY A 26 16.09 28.71 -4.17
N GLY A 27 14.96 28.25 -3.69
CA GLY A 27 14.89 26.91 -3.11
C GLY A 27 15.53 25.98 -4.12
N LEU A 28 16.57 25.28 -3.69
CA LEU A 28 17.10 24.14 -4.45
C LEU A 28 15.87 23.29 -4.74
N VAL A 29 15.48 23.19 -6.01
CA VAL A 29 14.57 22.13 -6.44
C VAL A 29 15.38 20.88 -6.15
N GLN A 30 15.19 20.35 -4.94
CA GLN A 30 15.76 19.10 -4.55
C GLN A 30 15.11 18.10 -5.49
N ASN A 31 15.91 17.37 -6.27
CA ASN A 31 15.43 16.25 -7.08
C ASN A 31 14.70 15.29 -6.14
N GLN A 32 13.42 15.51 -5.97
CA GLN A 32 12.59 14.71 -5.08
C GLN A 32 12.31 13.39 -5.78
N ARG A 33 12.93 12.35 -5.26
CA ARG A 33 12.73 10.98 -5.69
C ARG A 33 12.25 10.17 -4.50
N LEU A 34 11.29 9.30 -4.73
CA LEU A 34 10.74 8.41 -3.72
C LEU A 34 10.67 7.01 -4.29
N LEU A 35 10.90 6.00 -3.46
CA LEU A 35 10.80 4.60 -3.82
C LEU A 35 9.79 3.92 -2.89
N LEU A 36 8.66 3.50 -3.47
CA LEU A 36 7.56 2.85 -2.76
C LEU A 36 7.65 1.34 -2.94
N ALA A 37 7.35 0.61 -1.88
CA ALA A 37 7.17 -0.83 -1.93
C ALA A 37 5.79 -1.20 -2.47
N ASN A 38 5.72 -2.29 -3.24
CA ASN A 38 4.49 -2.92 -3.67
C ASN A 38 4.62 -4.45 -3.58
N ILE A 39 3.64 -5.10 -2.95
CA ILE A 39 3.62 -6.55 -2.74
C ILE A 39 2.74 -7.28 -3.77
N GLY A 40 2.05 -6.52 -4.64
CA GLY A 40 1.18 -7.09 -5.68
C GLY A 40 -0.28 -7.28 -5.27
N TRP A 41 -0.66 -6.94 -4.04
CA TRP A 41 -2.07 -6.93 -3.63
C TRP A 41 -2.78 -5.71 -4.21
N ASP A 42 -4.06 -5.88 -4.56
CA ASP A 42 -4.79 -4.88 -5.35
C ASP A 42 -4.90 -3.52 -4.65
N GLU A 43 -5.13 -3.51 -3.33
CA GLU A 43 -5.14 -2.28 -2.52
C GLU A 43 -3.77 -1.60 -2.47
N ASN A 44 -2.69 -2.38 -2.38
CA ASN A 44 -1.34 -1.83 -2.39
C ASN A 44 -0.97 -1.29 -3.78
N VAL A 45 -1.36 -2.00 -4.85
CA VAL A 45 -1.24 -1.49 -6.22
C VAL A 45 -2.01 -0.18 -6.37
N ALA A 46 -3.24 -0.11 -5.84
CA ALA A 46 -4.09 1.07 -5.94
C ALA A 46 -3.48 2.27 -5.18
N VAL A 47 -3.11 2.09 -3.91
CA VAL A 47 -2.61 3.18 -3.06
C VAL A 47 -1.22 3.65 -3.52
N SER A 48 -0.29 2.74 -3.87
CA SER A 48 1.05 3.12 -4.33
C SER A 48 1.03 3.86 -5.67
N ASN A 49 0.18 3.43 -6.62
CA ASN A 49 0.01 4.13 -7.90
C ASN A 49 -0.70 5.47 -7.74
N LEU A 50 -1.69 5.58 -6.86
CA LEU A 50 -2.33 6.86 -6.53
C LEU A 50 -1.33 7.82 -5.89
N THR A 51 -0.52 7.36 -4.94
CA THR A 51 0.56 8.14 -4.32
C THR A 51 1.53 8.65 -5.37
N LYS A 52 2.02 7.78 -6.25
CA LYS A 52 2.91 8.16 -7.36
C LYS A 52 2.28 9.24 -8.24
N VAL A 53 1.06 9.05 -8.68
CA VAL A 53 0.35 10.03 -9.54
C VAL A 53 0.24 11.39 -8.84
N ILE A 54 -0.13 11.43 -7.57
CA ILE A 54 -0.32 12.70 -6.85
C ILE A 54 1.02 13.39 -6.61
N LEU A 55 2.06 12.66 -6.21
CA LEU A 55 3.37 13.25 -5.98
C LEU A 55 3.98 13.79 -7.28
N GLU A 56 3.89 13.06 -8.39
CA GLU A 56 4.45 13.50 -9.67
C GLU A 56 3.61 14.60 -10.33
N ASP A 57 2.30 14.39 -10.50
CA ASP A 57 1.44 15.29 -11.28
C ASP A 57 1.04 16.56 -10.50
N GLU A 58 0.82 16.48 -9.16
CA GLU A 58 0.28 17.57 -8.35
C GLU A 58 1.32 18.27 -7.45
N LEU A 59 2.30 17.52 -6.97
CA LEU A 59 3.35 18.00 -6.07
C LEU A 59 4.71 18.17 -6.77
N HIS A 60 4.80 17.78 -8.06
CA HIS A 60 5.92 17.99 -8.97
C HIS A 60 7.20 17.27 -8.56
N TYR A 61 7.08 16.05 -8.05
CA TYR A 61 8.21 15.16 -7.86
C TYR A 61 8.82 14.81 -9.20
N GLU A 62 10.15 14.75 -9.25
CA GLU A 62 10.86 14.38 -10.47
C GLU A 62 10.57 12.91 -10.83
N ARG A 63 10.50 12.05 -9.81
CA ARG A 63 10.30 10.62 -10.00
C ARG A 63 9.83 9.94 -8.71
N VAL A 64 8.79 9.15 -8.82
CA VAL A 64 8.38 8.18 -7.80
C VAL A 64 8.44 6.81 -8.46
N ASP A 65 9.29 5.93 -7.95
CA ASP A 65 9.38 4.54 -8.40
C ASP A 65 8.56 3.64 -7.49
N ILE A 66 8.07 2.56 -8.05
CA ILE A 66 7.38 1.49 -7.32
C ILE A 66 8.19 0.22 -7.53
N ASP A 67 8.75 -0.32 -6.47
CA ASP A 67 9.44 -1.61 -6.47
C ASP A 67 8.47 -2.70 -6.06
N THR A 68 8.33 -3.74 -6.90
CA THR A 68 7.38 -4.82 -6.66
C THR A 68 8.10 -6.09 -6.24
N SER A 69 7.73 -6.61 -5.09
CA SER A 69 8.26 -7.85 -4.50
C SER A 69 7.11 -8.75 -4.07
N GLU A 70 7.29 -10.06 -4.11
CA GLU A 70 6.35 -11.03 -3.51
C GLU A 70 6.79 -11.45 -2.09
N ASP A 71 7.85 -10.83 -1.55
CA ASP A 71 8.43 -11.15 -0.24
C ASP A 71 8.10 -10.05 0.78
N LEU A 72 7.05 -10.32 1.59
CA LEU A 72 6.59 -9.38 2.62
C LEU A 72 7.65 -9.12 3.69
N ASP A 73 8.36 -10.16 4.15
CA ASP A 73 9.43 -10.02 5.15
C ASP A 73 10.58 -9.15 4.62
N ALA A 74 10.96 -9.35 3.34
CA ALA A 74 11.97 -8.50 2.70
C ALA A 74 11.50 -7.06 2.60
N THR A 75 10.23 -6.82 2.23
CA THR A 75 9.64 -5.48 2.10
C THR A 75 9.76 -4.69 3.41
N TYR A 76 9.43 -5.29 4.56
CA TYR A 76 9.60 -4.63 5.85
C TYR A 76 11.08 -4.28 6.15
N ARG A 77 12.01 -5.21 5.89
CA ARG A 77 13.44 -4.97 6.09
C ARG A 77 14.00 -3.92 5.14
N ASP A 78 13.54 -3.84 3.91
CA ASP A 78 14.01 -2.88 2.91
C ASP A 78 13.54 -1.46 3.26
N VAL A 79 12.33 -1.30 3.83
CA VAL A 79 11.91 -0.01 4.41
C VAL A 79 12.75 0.34 5.63
N ALA A 80 12.99 -0.60 6.53
CA ALA A 80 13.77 -0.39 7.74
C ALA A 80 15.24 -0.03 7.44
N SER A 81 15.82 -0.62 6.39
CA SER A 81 17.19 -0.30 5.95
C SER A 81 17.28 1.02 5.18
N GLY A 82 16.16 1.58 4.73
CA GLY A 82 16.09 2.76 3.88
C GLY A 82 16.38 2.47 2.40
N GLU A 83 16.37 1.21 1.98
CA GLU A 83 16.39 0.84 0.57
C GLU A 83 15.07 1.21 -0.12
N LEU A 84 13.95 1.16 0.62
CA LEU A 84 12.64 1.69 0.24
C LEU A 84 12.25 2.84 1.17
N ASP A 85 11.50 3.82 0.67
CA ASP A 85 11.06 4.96 1.47
C ASP A 85 9.77 4.67 2.25
N ALA A 86 8.85 3.89 1.69
CA ALA A 86 7.57 3.58 2.32
C ALA A 86 6.95 2.26 1.81
N PHE A 87 6.16 1.63 2.69
CA PHE A 87 5.24 0.55 2.36
C PHE A 87 3.84 0.91 2.87
N GLN A 88 2.87 1.02 1.95
CA GLN A 88 1.54 1.55 2.23
C GLN A 88 0.47 0.45 2.36
N ASP A 89 0.85 -0.70 2.93
CA ASP A 89 -0.09 -1.82 3.05
C ASP A 89 0.22 -2.71 4.27
N VAL A 90 0.38 -2.06 5.41
CA VAL A 90 0.55 -2.70 6.71
C VAL A 90 -0.82 -3.05 7.28
N TRP A 91 -1.04 -4.33 7.55
CA TRP A 91 -2.30 -4.86 8.11
C TRP A 91 -2.11 -5.29 9.56
N LEU A 92 -2.65 -4.55 10.51
CA LEU A 92 -2.57 -4.88 11.94
C LEU A 92 -3.93 -5.34 12.48
N PRO A 93 -3.95 -6.40 13.32
CA PRO A 93 -2.81 -7.00 14.03
C PRO A 93 -2.09 -8.15 13.32
N ASN A 94 -2.56 -8.65 12.16
CA ASN A 94 -2.00 -9.86 11.58
C ASN A 94 -0.52 -9.74 11.16
N GLN A 95 -0.04 -8.55 10.83
CA GLN A 95 1.38 -8.29 10.52
C GLN A 95 2.17 -7.69 11.70
N GLU A 96 1.62 -7.71 12.92
CA GLU A 96 2.26 -7.10 14.11
C GLU A 96 3.67 -7.65 14.35
N ALA A 97 3.87 -8.96 14.18
CA ALA A 97 5.20 -9.57 14.38
C ALA A 97 6.24 -9.01 13.40
N LEU A 98 5.88 -8.74 12.15
CA LEU A 98 6.79 -8.14 11.15
C LEU A 98 7.12 -6.69 11.50
N LEU A 99 6.10 -5.93 11.94
CA LEU A 99 6.30 -4.55 12.37
C LEU A 99 7.19 -4.48 13.61
N ASP A 100 6.98 -5.36 14.59
CA ASP A 100 7.78 -5.40 15.82
C ASP A 100 9.27 -5.65 15.55
N GLU A 101 9.59 -6.47 14.55
CA GLU A 101 11.00 -6.75 14.17
C GLU A 101 11.75 -5.51 13.68
N VAL A 102 11.04 -4.52 13.11
CA VAL A 102 11.62 -3.31 12.50
C VAL A 102 11.18 -2.02 13.19
N ALA A 103 10.48 -2.11 14.31
CA ALA A 103 9.81 -0.96 14.97
C ALA A 103 10.75 0.19 15.40
N GLN A 104 12.07 -0.02 15.45
CA GLN A 104 13.05 1.00 15.82
C GLN A 104 13.61 1.73 14.60
N GLU A 105 13.40 1.20 13.40
CA GLU A 105 13.97 1.67 12.13
C GLU A 105 12.91 2.24 11.18
N VAL A 106 11.64 2.21 11.58
CA VAL A 106 10.53 2.75 10.78
C VAL A 106 9.63 3.65 11.62
N GLU A 107 8.94 4.60 10.97
CA GLU A 107 7.82 5.30 11.54
C GLU A 107 6.52 4.69 11.01
N HIS A 108 5.60 4.33 11.91
CA HIS A 108 4.27 3.83 11.58
C HIS A 108 3.28 4.99 11.59
N LEU A 109 2.64 5.24 10.45
CA LEU A 109 1.67 6.32 10.26
C LEU A 109 0.26 5.89 10.65
N ASP A 110 -0.64 6.85 10.81
CA ASP A 110 -2.05 6.58 11.06
C ASP A 110 -2.68 5.74 9.93
N PRO A 111 -3.72 4.93 10.22
CA PRO A 111 -4.38 4.11 9.22
C PRO A 111 -4.98 4.95 8.09
N TRP A 112 -4.69 4.58 6.85
CA TRP A 112 -5.26 5.24 5.68
C TRP A 112 -6.64 4.70 5.29
N PHE A 113 -7.03 3.51 5.76
CA PHE A 113 -8.33 2.91 5.46
C PHE A 113 -9.38 3.25 6.52
N LEU A 114 -10.41 3.99 6.11
CA LEU A 114 -11.52 4.39 6.97
C LEU A 114 -12.68 3.38 6.87
N GLY A 115 -12.45 2.15 7.25
CA GLY A 115 -13.47 1.11 7.17
C GLY A 115 -13.21 -0.05 8.13
N LYS A 116 -13.97 -1.12 7.91
CA LYS A 116 -13.74 -2.40 8.59
C LYS A 116 -13.24 -3.40 7.58
N THR A 117 -12.03 -3.86 7.79
CA THR A 117 -11.47 -4.92 6.98
C THR A 117 -12.13 -6.27 7.28
N LYS A 118 -11.95 -7.21 6.39
CA LYS A 118 -12.28 -8.60 6.58
C LYS A 118 -11.27 -9.45 5.83
N GLN A 119 -10.80 -10.49 6.46
CA GLN A 119 -9.88 -11.44 5.86
C GLN A 119 -10.38 -12.86 6.14
N GLY A 120 -10.01 -13.82 5.32
CA GLY A 120 -10.28 -15.21 5.59
C GLY A 120 -10.50 -16.08 4.37
N MET A 121 -10.89 -17.32 4.65
CA MET A 121 -11.28 -18.25 3.59
C MET A 121 -12.68 -17.94 3.12
N ALA A 122 -12.88 -17.91 1.81
CA ALA A 122 -14.17 -17.65 1.19
C ALA A 122 -14.51 -18.73 0.16
N VAL A 123 -15.81 -18.84 -0.10
CA VAL A 123 -16.38 -19.71 -1.14
C VAL A 123 -17.39 -18.91 -1.97
N PRO A 124 -17.68 -19.31 -3.22
CA PRO A 124 -18.81 -18.78 -3.95
C PRO A 124 -20.12 -18.97 -3.19
N ALA A 125 -21.00 -17.98 -3.19
CA ALA A 125 -22.27 -18.03 -2.44
C ALA A 125 -23.22 -19.13 -2.91
N TYR A 126 -23.01 -19.68 -4.11
CA TYR A 126 -23.75 -20.83 -4.61
C TYR A 126 -23.37 -22.16 -3.94
N MET A 127 -22.26 -22.22 -3.19
CA MET A 127 -21.93 -23.35 -2.33
C MET A 127 -22.68 -23.22 -1.01
N ASP A 128 -23.36 -24.30 -0.58
CA ASP A 128 -24.08 -24.30 0.72
C ASP A 128 -23.11 -24.65 1.87
N VAL A 129 -22.07 -23.81 2.02
CA VAL A 129 -21.02 -23.93 3.04
C VAL A 129 -20.94 -22.63 3.82
N LYS A 130 -20.88 -22.70 5.14
CA LYS A 130 -20.88 -21.53 6.04
C LYS A 130 -19.71 -21.51 7.01
N SER A 131 -19.01 -22.64 7.16
CA SER A 131 -17.93 -22.82 8.12
C SER A 131 -16.79 -23.64 7.51
N ILE A 132 -15.57 -23.38 7.95
CA ILE A 132 -14.38 -24.11 7.53
C ILE A 132 -14.52 -25.63 7.81
N GLU A 133 -15.17 -26.01 8.90
CA GLU A 133 -15.38 -27.42 9.25
C GLU A 133 -16.25 -28.20 8.28
N GLU A 134 -17.07 -27.52 7.47
CA GLU A 134 -17.94 -28.12 6.46
C GLU A 134 -17.22 -28.43 5.14
N LEU A 135 -16.03 -27.85 4.92
CA LEU A 135 -15.29 -27.95 3.65
C LEU A 135 -14.99 -29.38 3.21
N ASN A 136 -14.73 -30.28 4.16
CA ASN A 136 -14.45 -31.69 3.84
C ASN A 136 -15.65 -32.44 3.23
N GLY A 137 -16.85 -31.86 3.28
CA GLY A 137 -18.07 -32.37 2.65
C GLY A 137 -18.33 -31.86 1.24
N THR A 138 -17.46 -31.00 0.70
CA THR A 138 -17.59 -30.39 -0.63
C THR A 138 -16.75 -31.11 -1.68
N ASP A 139 -16.99 -30.79 -2.96
CA ASP A 139 -16.18 -31.24 -4.08
C ASP A 139 -14.95 -30.34 -4.35
N ALA A 140 -14.79 -29.25 -3.59
CA ALA A 140 -13.62 -28.38 -3.66
C ALA A 140 -12.34 -29.16 -3.35
N LYS A 141 -11.38 -29.14 -4.27
CA LYS A 141 -10.11 -29.89 -4.14
C LYS A 141 -8.96 -29.01 -3.66
N PHE A 142 -9.07 -27.71 -3.86
CA PHE A 142 -8.01 -26.76 -3.62
C PHE A 142 -8.51 -25.60 -2.78
N ILE A 143 -7.59 -25.04 -1.99
CA ILE A 143 -7.68 -23.71 -1.42
C ILE A 143 -6.75 -22.86 -2.26
N LEU A 144 -7.28 -21.89 -2.99
CA LEU A 144 -6.50 -20.97 -3.80
C LEU A 144 -5.94 -19.89 -2.89
N GLY A 145 -4.63 -19.87 -2.76
CA GLY A 145 -3.87 -18.95 -1.93
C GLY A 145 -3.17 -17.89 -2.76
N ILE A 146 -2.54 -16.98 -2.05
CA ILE A 146 -1.84 -15.82 -2.56
C ILE A 146 -0.32 -15.98 -2.38
N GLU A 147 0.43 -14.89 -2.29
CA GLU A 147 1.88 -14.88 -2.12
C GLU A 147 2.33 -15.74 -0.93
N PRO A 148 3.40 -16.54 -1.07
CA PRO A 148 3.84 -17.49 -0.02
C PRO A 148 4.22 -16.83 1.32
N THR A 149 4.62 -15.57 1.30
CA THR A 149 5.01 -14.80 2.49
C THR A 149 3.84 -14.10 3.18
N SER A 150 2.64 -14.14 2.59
CA SER A 150 1.44 -13.60 3.22
C SER A 150 1.14 -14.31 4.55
N VAL A 151 0.93 -13.53 5.62
CA VAL A 151 0.59 -14.06 6.96
C VAL A 151 -0.67 -14.91 6.89
N MET A 152 -1.73 -14.43 6.24
CA MET A 152 -2.99 -15.20 6.07
C MET A 152 -2.76 -16.56 5.39
N LEU A 153 -1.91 -16.61 4.34
CA LEU A 153 -1.61 -17.88 3.68
C LEU A 153 -0.87 -18.85 4.61
N GLN A 154 0.10 -18.33 5.36
CA GLN A 154 0.88 -19.14 6.29
C GLN A 154 0.00 -19.70 7.42
N GLU A 155 -0.88 -18.89 7.99
CA GLU A 155 -1.84 -19.32 9.01
C GLU A 155 -2.78 -20.41 8.46
N VAL A 156 -3.30 -20.24 7.24
CA VAL A 156 -4.13 -21.28 6.62
C VAL A 156 -3.36 -22.58 6.44
N GLY A 157 -2.11 -22.51 6.00
CA GLY A 157 -1.27 -23.70 5.80
C GLY A 157 -0.85 -24.39 7.08
N GLN A 158 -0.44 -23.62 8.07
CA GLN A 158 0.20 -24.13 9.28
C GLN A 158 -0.80 -24.44 10.42
N GLU A 159 -1.90 -23.68 10.49
CA GLU A 159 -2.84 -23.76 11.60
C GLU A 159 -4.25 -24.25 11.15
N VAL A 160 -4.82 -23.64 10.11
CA VAL A 160 -6.22 -23.94 9.73
C VAL A 160 -6.34 -25.37 9.16
N ILE A 161 -5.51 -25.71 8.17
CA ILE A 161 -5.57 -27.03 7.53
C ILE A 161 -5.39 -28.15 8.56
N PRO A 162 -4.38 -28.13 9.45
CA PRO A 162 -4.22 -29.16 10.48
C PRO A 162 -5.36 -29.17 11.50
N SER A 163 -5.78 -28.00 11.99
CA SER A 163 -6.81 -27.88 13.04
C SER A 163 -8.15 -28.43 12.60
N TYR A 164 -8.54 -28.23 11.33
CA TYR A 164 -9.78 -28.73 10.76
C TYR A 164 -9.64 -30.08 10.04
N GLY A 165 -8.41 -30.59 9.90
CA GLY A 165 -8.13 -31.80 9.14
C GLY A 165 -8.62 -31.68 7.68
N LEU A 166 -8.39 -30.55 7.05
CA LEU A 166 -8.84 -30.28 5.69
C LEU A 166 -8.15 -31.20 4.68
N LYS A 167 -8.92 -31.68 3.72
CA LYS A 167 -8.43 -32.54 2.62
C LYS A 167 -8.01 -31.73 1.39
N GLN A 168 -8.46 -30.49 1.32
CA GLN A 168 -8.15 -29.54 0.26
C GLN A 168 -6.66 -29.24 0.27
N LYS A 169 -6.06 -29.12 -0.92
CA LYS A 169 -4.66 -28.76 -1.07
C LYS A 169 -4.54 -27.24 -1.19
N LEU A 170 -3.70 -26.63 -0.36
CA LEU A 170 -3.32 -25.24 -0.52
C LEU A 170 -2.46 -25.09 -1.76
N VAL A 171 -2.85 -24.17 -2.64
CA VAL A 171 -2.12 -23.83 -3.88
C VAL A 171 -1.76 -22.35 -3.79
N THR A 172 -0.48 -22.05 -3.93
CA THR A 172 0.04 -20.68 -3.89
C THR A 172 0.21 -20.12 -5.29
N ALA A 173 -0.11 -18.87 -5.47
CA ALA A 173 0.13 -18.10 -6.69
C ALA A 173 0.25 -16.62 -6.33
N PRO A 174 0.85 -15.77 -7.17
CA PRO A 174 0.63 -14.33 -7.07
C PRO A 174 -0.86 -13.99 -7.11
N THR A 175 -1.28 -12.95 -6.38
CA THR A 175 -2.69 -12.56 -6.26
C THR A 175 -3.42 -12.48 -7.60
N ALA A 176 -2.80 -11.85 -8.61
CA ALA A 176 -3.38 -11.80 -9.96
C ALA A 176 -3.66 -13.19 -10.56
N GLY A 177 -2.77 -14.16 -10.32
CA GLY A 177 -2.94 -15.56 -10.75
C GLY A 177 -4.07 -16.27 -10.01
N MET A 178 -4.17 -16.06 -8.70
CA MET A 178 -5.26 -16.58 -7.88
C MET A 178 -6.60 -16.03 -8.35
N LEU A 179 -6.72 -14.73 -8.57
CA LEU A 179 -7.94 -14.07 -9.04
C LEU A 179 -8.37 -14.53 -10.44
N ALA A 180 -7.43 -14.74 -11.35
CA ALA A 180 -7.72 -15.29 -12.67
C ALA A 180 -8.33 -16.71 -12.58
N GLU A 181 -7.83 -17.54 -11.66
CA GLU A 181 -8.38 -18.87 -11.43
C GLU A 181 -9.75 -18.81 -10.73
N VAL A 182 -9.94 -17.90 -9.77
CA VAL A 182 -11.25 -17.61 -9.16
C VAL A 182 -12.27 -17.23 -10.24
N GLU A 183 -11.93 -16.30 -11.14
CA GLU A 183 -12.82 -15.89 -12.23
C GLU A 183 -13.19 -17.09 -13.14
N ARG A 184 -12.22 -17.91 -13.51
CA ARG A 184 -12.43 -19.09 -14.32
C ARG A 184 -13.38 -20.08 -13.65
N LEU A 185 -13.09 -20.48 -12.39
CA LEU A 185 -13.90 -21.45 -11.65
C LEU A 185 -15.31 -20.93 -11.36
N TYR A 186 -15.42 -19.63 -11.02
CA TYR A 186 -16.71 -18.98 -10.76
C TYR A 186 -17.60 -18.97 -12.01
N ALA A 187 -17.02 -18.69 -13.20
CA ALA A 187 -17.76 -18.69 -14.45
C ALA A 187 -18.32 -20.08 -14.82
N PHE A 188 -17.61 -21.15 -14.48
CA PHE A 188 -18.06 -22.53 -14.66
C PHE A 188 -18.91 -23.09 -13.50
N ARG A 189 -19.13 -22.27 -12.45
CA ARG A 189 -19.86 -22.66 -11.22
C ARG A 189 -19.26 -23.88 -10.55
N GLU A 190 -17.91 -24.02 -10.62
CA GLU A 190 -17.20 -25.08 -9.91
C GLU A 190 -17.16 -24.76 -8.38
N GLU A 191 -16.97 -25.82 -7.57
CA GLU A 191 -16.76 -25.64 -6.13
C GLU A 191 -15.27 -25.41 -5.85
N PHE A 192 -14.96 -24.31 -5.17
CA PHE A 192 -13.61 -23.96 -4.77
C PHE A 192 -13.61 -23.11 -3.50
N VAL A 193 -12.44 -23.06 -2.86
CA VAL A 193 -12.16 -22.22 -1.70
C VAL A 193 -10.99 -21.32 -2.06
N PHE A 194 -11.01 -20.10 -1.59
CA PHE A 194 -9.91 -19.18 -1.84
C PHE A 194 -9.72 -18.21 -0.68
N LEU A 195 -8.55 -17.58 -0.62
CA LEU A 195 -8.27 -16.52 0.33
C LEU A 195 -8.87 -15.21 -0.19
N ALA A 196 -9.62 -14.53 0.66
CA ALA A 196 -10.31 -13.29 0.32
C ALA A 196 -10.18 -12.26 1.42
N TRP A 197 -10.24 -11.00 1.05
CA TRP A 197 -10.20 -9.86 1.97
C TRP A 197 -11.04 -8.68 1.48
N SER A 198 -11.29 -7.73 2.37
CA SER A 198 -11.93 -6.45 2.12
C SER A 198 -11.16 -5.36 2.88
N PRO A 199 -10.87 -4.20 2.26
CA PRO A 199 -11.35 -3.78 0.93
C PRO A 199 -10.72 -4.58 -0.20
N HIS A 200 -11.49 -4.89 -1.23
CA HIS A 200 -11.02 -5.48 -2.48
C HIS A 200 -12.18 -5.57 -3.49
N TRP A 201 -11.93 -5.23 -4.75
CA TRP A 201 -12.92 -5.24 -5.83
C TRP A 201 -13.61 -6.61 -6.04
N MET A 202 -12.96 -7.72 -5.69
CA MET A 202 -13.54 -9.07 -5.82
C MET A 202 -14.87 -9.22 -5.08
N ASN A 203 -15.06 -8.50 -3.95
CA ASN A 203 -16.28 -8.54 -3.16
C ASN A 203 -17.47 -7.89 -3.89
N GLN A 204 -17.22 -7.02 -4.87
CA GLN A 204 -18.26 -6.43 -5.71
C GLN A 204 -18.52 -7.26 -6.98
N ARG A 205 -17.47 -7.94 -7.48
CA ARG A 205 -17.54 -8.71 -8.72
C ARG A 205 -18.15 -10.09 -8.53
N PHE A 206 -17.90 -10.73 -7.40
CA PHE A 206 -18.32 -12.09 -7.12
C PHE A 206 -19.24 -12.11 -5.90
N ASP A 207 -20.32 -12.88 -6.00
CA ASP A 207 -21.15 -13.19 -4.83
C ASP A 207 -20.45 -14.30 -4.03
N ILE A 208 -19.74 -13.91 -2.98
CA ILE A 208 -18.90 -14.78 -2.16
C ILE A 208 -19.34 -14.78 -0.70
N ARG A 209 -18.98 -15.83 0.00
CA ARG A 209 -19.22 -15.97 1.43
C ARG A 209 -17.92 -16.29 2.15
N TYR A 210 -17.54 -15.44 3.09
CA TYR A 210 -16.49 -15.76 4.06
C TYR A 210 -16.96 -16.84 5.02
N LEU A 211 -16.11 -17.84 5.23
CA LEU A 211 -16.41 -18.94 6.11
C LEU A 211 -16.17 -18.57 7.57
N LYS A 212 -16.99 -19.11 8.47
CA LYS A 212 -16.73 -18.98 9.90
C LYS A 212 -15.56 -19.88 10.30
N ASP A 213 -14.77 -19.40 11.22
CA ASP A 213 -13.66 -20.14 11.86
C ASP A 213 -13.99 -20.40 13.34
N PRO A 214 -14.82 -21.41 13.68
CA PRO A 214 -15.23 -21.64 15.07
C PRO A 214 -14.11 -22.13 15.98
N LYS A 215 -12.95 -22.51 15.43
CA LYS A 215 -11.77 -22.90 16.22
C LYS A 215 -10.77 -21.77 16.42
N ASP A 216 -11.05 -20.61 15.82
CA ASP A 216 -10.14 -19.46 15.82
C ASP A 216 -8.71 -19.82 15.33
N ALA A 217 -8.66 -20.69 14.32
CA ALA A 217 -7.39 -21.21 13.81
C ALA A 217 -6.65 -20.21 12.90
N MET A 218 -7.33 -19.16 12.43
CA MET A 218 -6.72 -18.04 11.72
C MET A 218 -6.18 -16.96 12.67
N GLY A 219 -6.40 -17.10 13.99
CA GLY A 219 -5.87 -16.17 14.97
C GLY A 219 -6.14 -14.69 14.65
N PRO A 220 -5.12 -13.83 14.72
CA PRO A 220 -5.27 -12.37 14.49
C PRO A 220 -5.88 -12.00 13.14
N THR A 221 -5.76 -12.84 12.11
CA THR A 221 -6.37 -12.60 10.79
C THR A 221 -7.92 -12.66 10.83
N ASN A 222 -8.53 -13.27 11.85
CA ASN A 222 -9.98 -13.21 12.05
C ASN A 222 -10.49 -11.85 12.53
N ASP A 223 -9.62 -11.05 13.14
CA ASP A 223 -9.97 -9.72 13.64
C ASP A 223 -9.96 -8.68 12.51
N PRO A 224 -10.82 -7.65 12.59
CA PRO A 224 -10.72 -6.53 11.67
C PRO A 224 -9.36 -5.85 11.81
N ALA A 225 -8.65 -5.72 10.69
CA ALA A 225 -7.35 -5.06 10.65
C ALA A 225 -7.48 -3.56 10.37
N GLU A 226 -6.48 -2.81 10.80
CA GLU A 226 -6.20 -1.46 10.32
C GLU A 226 -5.20 -1.55 9.16
N CYS A 227 -5.45 -0.82 8.07
CA CYS A 227 -4.51 -0.72 6.94
C CYS A 227 -3.80 0.63 7.04
N SER A 228 -2.48 0.58 7.11
CA SER A 228 -1.65 1.75 7.40
C SER A 228 -0.38 1.78 6.56
N THR A 229 0.49 2.74 6.82
CA THR A 229 1.77 2.94 6.13
C THR A 229 2.91 2.87 7.13
N ILE A 230 4.00 2.21 6.75
CA ILE A 230 5.31 2.44 7.39
C ILE A 230 6.21 3.21 6.44
N VAL A 231 7.01 4.10 7.01
CA VAL A 231 8.04 4.85 6.30
C VAL A 231 9.39 4.63 6.98
N ARG A 232 10.48 4.71 6.24
CA ARG A 232 11.83 4.62 6.82
C ARG A 232 12.06 5.73 7.85
N GLU A 233 12.87 5.46 8.86
CA GLU A 233 13.27 6.46 9.82
C GLU A 233 13.87 7.69 9.14
N GLY A 234 13.54 8.88 9.64
CA GLY A 234 14.03 10.16 9.12
C GLY A 234 13.42 10.61 7.80
N LEU A 235 12.38 9.93 7.28
CA LEU A 235 11.68 10.42 6.07
C LEU A 235 11.01 11.76 6.34
N ARG A 236 10.47 11.98 7.53
CA ARG A 236 9.82 13.25 7.93
C ARG A 236 10.75 14.45 7.77
N GLU A 237 12.02 14.30 8.13
CA GLU A 237 13.03 15.36 8.01
C GLU A 237 13.59 15.47 6.59
N ALA A 238 13.75 14.34 5.91
CA ALA A 238 14.33 14.30 4.58
C ALA A 238 13.35 14.74 3.48
N ASP A 239 12.09 14.34 3.61
CA ASP A 239 11.00 14.69 2.70
C ASP A 239 9.68 14.93 3.45
N PRO A 240 9.54 16.10 4.11
CA PRO A 240 8.32 16.41 4.87
C PRO A 240 7.06 16.48 4.02
N VAL A 241 7.20 16.73 2.71
CA VAL A 241 6.07 16.80 1.77
C VAL A 241 5.49 15.41 1.51
N ALA A 242 6.33 14.43 1.19
CA ALA A 242 5.90 13.04 0.98
C ALA A 242 5.35 12.45 2.28
N TYR A 243 6.04 12.71 3.39
CA TYR A 243 5.60 12.26 4.71
C TYR A 243 4.18 12.79 5.03
N ALA A 244 3.98 14.11 4.97
CA ALA A 244 2.68 14.72 5.28
C ALA A 244 1.57 14.33 4.31
N PHE A 245 1.91 14.01 3.05
CA PHE A 245 0.96 13.45 2.11
C PHE A 245 0.50 12.05 2.53
N MET A 246 1.43 11.15 2.85
CA MET A 246 1.12 9.78 3.22
C MET A 246 0.39 9.71 4.57
N ASP A 247 0.77 10.56 5.53
CA ASP A 247 0.14 10.67 6.85
C ASP A 247 -1.31 11.21 6.78
N ALA A 248 -1.60 12.05 5.78
CA ALA A 248 -2.93 12.61 5.56
C ALA A 248 -3.83 11.78 4.63
N LEU A 249 -3.29 10.72 4.01
CA LEU A 249 -4.04 9.89 3.07
C LEU A 249 -5.09 9.08 3.82
N GLU A 250 -6.37 9.26 3.45
CA GLU A 250 -7.50 8.53 4.02
C GLU A 250 -8.48 8.15 2.91
N LEU A 251 -8.87 6.87 2.86
CA LEU A 251 -9.83 6.34 1.90
C LEU A 251 -10.93 5.55 2.60
N THR A 252 -12.17 5.82 2.24
CA THR A 252 -13.31 4.98 2.63
C THR A 252 -13.33 3.69 1.81
N GLU A 253 -14.10 2.69 2.26
CA GLU A 253 -14.29 1.44 1.53
C GLU A 253 -14.84 1.66 0.10
N GLU A 254 -15.77 2.61 -0.06
CA GLU A 254 -16.31 2.98 -1.38
C GLU A 254 -15.21 3.56 -2.27
N GLN A 255 -14.37 4.43 -1.73
CA GLN A 255 -13.31 5.11 -2.49
C GLN A 255 -12.21 4.16 -2.93
N ILE A 256 -11.74 3.26 -2.06
CA ILE A 256 -10.69 2.29 -2.43
C ILE A 256 -11.22 1.26 -3.43
N ASN A 257 -12.42 0.74 -3.22
CA ASN A 257 -13.05 -0.19 -4.16
C ASN A 257 -13.29 0.45 -5.55
N ASP A 258 -13.65 1.73 -5.60
CA ASP A 258 -13.80 2.47 -6.87
C ASP A 258 -12.44 2.68 -7.55
N LEU A 259 -11.40 3.07 -6.78
CA LEU A 259 -10.04 3.22 -7.29
C LEU A 259 -9.52 1.91 -7.90
N GLU A 260 -9.62 0.79 -7.18
CA GLU A 260 -9.26 -0.54 -7.67
C GLU A 260 -10.05 -0.92 -8.92
N SER A 261 -11.36 -0.65 -8.93
CA SER A 261 -12.22 -0.94 -10.08
C SER A 261 -11.83 -0.13 -11.33
N VAL A 262 -11.40 1.12 -11.14
CA VAL A 262 -10.91 1.97 -12.25
C VAL A 262 -9.57 1.46 -12.76
N ILE A 263 -8.65 1.11 -11.85
CA ILE A 263 -7.33 0.56 -12.17
C ILE A 263 -7.46 -0.77 -12.94
N ASN A 264 -8.30 -1.68 -12.46
CA ASN A 264 -8.49 -3.00 -13.08
C ASN A 264 -9.14 -2.99 -14.47
N ARG A 265 -9.60 -1.85 -14.95
CA ARG A 265 -10.10 -1.70 -16.33
C ARG A 265 -9.02 -1.25 -17.32
N GLU A 266 -7.86 -0.91 -16.83
CA GLU A 266 -6.73 -0.41 -17.62
C GLU A 266 -5.60 -1.44 -17.64
N ASP A 267 -4.84 -1.46 -18.73
CA ASP A 267 -3.64 -2.30 -18.85
C ASP A 267 -2.47 -1.75 -18.00
N ASP A 268 -2.53 -0.46 -17.66
CA ASP A 268 -1.53 0.23 -16.83
C ASP A 268 -2.20 0.84 -15.59
N PRO A 269 -1.84 0.40 -14.38
CA PRO A 269 -2.40 0.93 -13.13
C PRO A 269 -2.30 2.46 -12.98
N LEU A 270 -1.22 3.08 -13.51
CA LEU A 270 -1.05 4.53 -13.48
C LEU A 270 -2.12 5.28 -14.27
N VAL A 271 -2.62 4.71 -15.38
CA VAL A 271 -3.70 5.31 -16.17
C VAL A 271 -4.99 5.35 -15.34
N GLY A 272 -5.31 4.25 -14.67
CA GLY A 272 -6.46 4.15 -13.79
C GLY A 272 -6.38 5.10 -12.59
N ALA A 273 -5.23 5.10 -11.89
CA ALA A 273 -4.98 5.98 -10.75
C ALA A 273 -5.08 7.47 -11.14
N ARG A 274 -4.52 7.85 -12.30
CA ARG A 274 -4.60 9.23 -12.81
C ARG A 274 -6.03 9.64 -13.15
N ARG A 275 -6.81 8.74 -13.76
CA ARG A 275 -8.23 8.99 -14.03
C ARG A 275 -8.98 9.20 -12.73
N TRP A 276 -8.85 8.29 -11.80
CA TRP A 276 -9.52 8.37 -10.50
C TRP A 276 -9.17 9.66 -9.76
N ALA A 277 -7.89 10.01 -9.67
CA ALA A 277 -7.44 11.25 -9.03
C ALA A 277 -8.05 12.51 -9.70
N SER A 278 -8.19 12.50 -11.02
CA SER A 278 -8.80 13.63 -11.75
C SER A 278 -10.31 13.77 -11.49
N GLU A 279 -11.01 12.65 -11.27
CA GLU A 279 -12.45 12.60 -11.02
C GLU A 279 -12.79 12.83 -9.53
N ASN A 280 -11.82 12.58 -8.60
CA ASN A 280 -12.01 12.65 -7.16
C ASN A 280 -11.22 13.80 -6.50
N ARG A 281 -11.19 14.98 -7.14
CA ARG A 281 -10.42 16.16 -6.66
C ARG A 281 -10.73 16.58 -5.22
N GLU A 282 -11.96 16.43 -4.80
CA GLU A 282 -12.38 16.79 -3.44
C GLU A 282 -11.81 15.85 -2.38
N VAL A 283 -11.64 14.57 -2.74
CA VAL A 283 -11.05 13.55 -1.85
C VAL A 283 -9.56 13.82 -1.64
N ILE A 284 -8.83 14.09 -2.72
CA ILE A 284 -7.37 14.30 -2.65
C ILE A 284 -6.96 15.69 -2.14
N ARG A 285 -7.88 16.65 -2.11
CA ARG A 285 -7.58 18.03 -1.70
C ARG A 285 -6.99 18.14 -0.30
N PRO A 286 -7.53 17.52 0.77
CA PRO A 286 -6.95 17.59 2.10
C PRO A 286 -5.50 17.08 2.15
N TRP A 287 -5.19 16.02 1.42
CA TRP A 287 -3.84 15.44 1.37
C TRP A 287 -2.85 16.40 0.70
N LEU A 288 -3.29 17.04 -0.39
CA LEU A 288 -2.50 18.08 -1.07
C LEU A 288 -2.27 19.31 -0.19
N GLU A 289 -3.25 19.71 0.61
CA GLU A 289 -3.14 20.83 1.55
C GLU A 289 -2.15 20.50 2.67
N ALA A 290 -2.19 19.29 3.25
CA ALA A 290 -1.24 18.80 4.23
C ALA A 290 0.19 18.81 3.68
N ALA A 291 0.40 18.17 2.51
CA ALA A 291 1.69 18.11 1.84
C ALA A 291 2.27 19.51 1.52
N ARG A 292 1.45 20.42 0.99
CA ARG A 292 1.89 21.78 0.65
C ARG A 292 2.20 22.63 1.88
N SER A 293 1.58 22.34 3.01
CA SER A 293 1.83 23.05 4.28
C SER A 293 3.12 22.60 4.97
N ALA A 294 3.65 21.44 4.59
CA ALA A 294 4.90 20.88 5.10
C ALA A 294 6.15 21.35 4.34
N ARG A 295 5.99 22.16 3.26
CA ARG A 295 7.10 22.70 2.45
C ARG A 295 7.98 23.69 3.19
#